data_5e87009a11cdbd6efcb427e9ec2a55c3
#
_entry.id   5e87009a11cdbd6efcb427e9ec2a55c3
#
_cell.length_a   1.000
_cell.length_b   1.000
_cell.length_c   1.000
_cell.angle_alpha   90.00
_cell.angle_beta   90.00
_cell.angle_gamma   90.00
#
_symmetry.space_group_name_H-M   'P 1'
#
loop_
_entity.id
_entity.type
_entity.pdbx_description
1 polymer ?
#
loop_
_entity_poly.entity_id
_entity_poly.type
_entity_poly.pdbx_seq_one_letter_code
_entity_poly.pdbx_strand_id
1 'polypeptide(L)'
;GGRISGARIRYRGGHTREYAKKSYEIQLESGLVLHWNAESDDPSMIRNALSFHFMEQIGVPSPRTRPVWLSVSGRPDGIYLEIEAVNSRFFSMRGIRYRSLLYAANDSANFELKDPESRRRKRSLADGYEFIEGDGDTLVRLSDFIGGLHRLKDSRLQEAIEERLDLDLYFKWLAGAVLTGNYDGFEQNYALYEDDASGRYGILPWDYEGSWGRNCFGKPCSADLVRIQGYNGLTRRVFQFPEWRRRYAEELERIMETEFTEERIGPVAGGMLERIASAVKLDPARAATLKAFGGEKAFILAYIGKRRRFVRAELKRWLGNEVSLPRRQLAGGSSD
;
A
#
# COMPACT_ATOMS: atom_id res chain seq x y z
N GLY A 1 20.54 -4.91 -25.64
CA GLY A 1 20.52 -5.71 -24.41
C GLY A 1 21.95 -6.04 -23.98
N GLY A 2 22.34 -5.59 -22.78
CA GLY A 2 23.63 -5.94 -22.20
C GLY A 2 23.61 -7.37 -21.66
N ARG A 3 24.73 -8.07 -21.77
CA ARG A 3 24.93 -9.37 -21.13
C ARG A 3 25.28 -9.12 -19.66
N ILE A 4 24.53 -9.71 -18.72
CA ILE A 4 24.80 -9.65 -17.30
C ILE A 4 25.43 -11.00 -16.93
N SER A 5 26.64 -10.99 -16.35
CA SER A 5 27.30 -12.15 -15.76
C SER A 5 27.23 -12.00 -14.23
N GLY A 6 27.01 -13.09 -13.50
CA GLY A 6 27.05 -13.09 -12.03
C GLY A 6 25.80 -12.49 -11.37
N ALA A 7 24.64 -13.07 -11.61
CA ALA A 7 23.42 -12.74 -10.87
C ALA A 7 23.07 -13.85 -9.87
N ARG A 8 22.63 -13.46 -8.66
CA ARG A 8 21.95 -14.37 -7.73
C ARG A 8 20.45 -14.26 -7.95
N ILE A 9 19.79 -15.43 -8.08
CA ILE A 9 18.35 -15.51 -8.31
C ILE A 9 17.73 -16.32 -7.18
N ARG A 10 16.65 -15.79 -6.57
CA ARG A 10 15.86 -16.51 -5.57
C ARG A 10 14.36 -16.35 -5.84
N TYR A 11 13.58 -17.33 -5.42
CA TYR A 11 12.13 -17.20 -5.43
C TYR A 11 11.67 -16.20 -4.38
N ARG A 12 10.68 -15.39 -4.74
CA ARG A 12 10.03 -14.44 -3.83
C ARG A 12 8.54 -14.66 -3.75
N GLY A 13 7.88 -13.97 -2.80
CA GLY A 13 6.48 -14.09 -2.49
C GLY A 13 6.21 -14.96 -1.26
N GLY A 14 4.97 -14.94 -0.78
CA GLY A 14 4.44 -15.83 0.26
C GLY A 14 3.85 -17.11 -0.37
N HIS A 15 2.51 -17.21 -0.40
CA HIS A 15 1.78 -18.33 -1.00
C HIS A 15 2.07 -18.53 -2.50
N THR A 16 2.40 -17.46 -3.23
CA THR A 16 2.75 -17.52 -4.67
C THR A 16 4.01 -18.35 -4.98
N ARG A 17 4.82 -18.69 -3.96
CA ARG A 17 5.94 -19.63 -4.13
C ARG A 17 5.52 -21.03 -4.55
N GLU A 18 4.27 -21.42 -4.26
CA GLU A 18 3.71 -22.72 -4.65
C GLU A 18 3.15 -22.73 -6.08
N TYR A 19 3.00 -21.56 -6.72
CA TYR A 19 2.45 -21.46 -8.07
C TYR A 19 3.44 -22.00 -9.12
N ALA A 20 2.91 -22.49 -10.24
CA ALA A 20 3.73 -23.02 -11.34
C ALA A 20 4.68 -21.94 -11.88
N LYS A 21 4.17 -20.72 -12.11
CA LYS A 21 4.97 -19.57 -12.52
C LYS A 21 5.46 -18.83 -11.28
N LYS A 22 6.78 -18.81 -11.09
CA LYS A 22 7.43 -18.25 -9.90
C LYS A 22 7.71 -16.77 -10.08
N SER A 23 7.67 -16.02 -8.98
CA SER A 23 8.24 -14.67 -8.92
C SER A 23 9.71 -14.75 -8.47
N TYR A 24 10.53 -13.81 -8.94
CA TYR A 24 11.97 -13.82 -8.71
C TYR A 24 12.46 -12.53 -8.08
N GLU A 25 13.43 -12.67 -7.18
CA GLU A 25 14.35 -11.60 -6.84
C GLU A 25 15.69 -11.90 -7.51
N ILE A 26 16.23 -10.90 -8.20
CA ILE A 26 17.48 -11.00 -8.95
C ILE A 26 18.42 -9.96 -8.38
N GLN A 27 19.50 -10.40 -7.77
CA GLN A 27 20.56 -9.53 -7.28
C GLN A 27 21.75 -9.59 -8.24
N LEU A 28 22.08 -8.45 -8.84
CA LEU A 28 23.22 -8.31 -9.74
C LEU A 28 24.49 -8.04 -8.95
N GLU A 29 25.68 -8.34 -9.54
CA GLU A 29 26.99 -8.02 -8.94
C GLU A 29 27.16 -6.52 -8.66
N SER A 30 26.49 -5.66 -9.42
CA SER A 30 26.44 -4.21 -9.18
C SER A 30 25.70 -3.79 -7.91
N GLY A 31 25.12 -4.74 -7.16
CA GLY A 31 24.25 -4.47 -6.01
C GLY A 31 22.81 -4.11 -6.39
N LEU A 32 22.47 -4.02 -7.70
CA LEU A 32 21.12 -3.76 -8.14
C LEU A 32 20.23 -4.97 -7.83
N VAL A 33 19.12 -4.72 -7.15
CA VAL A 33 18.09 -5.72 -6.85
C VAL A 33 16.87 -5.46 -7.75
N LEU A 34 16.42 -6.49 -8.45
CA LEU A 34 15.25 -6.48 -9.32
C LEU A 34 14.21 -7.47 -8.78
N HIS A 35 12.96 -7.05 -8.71
CA HIS A 35 11.84 -7.91 -8.35
C HIS A 35 11.00 -8.18 -9.58
N TRP A 36 10.94 -9.43 -10.04
CA TRP A 36 10.11 -9.83 -11.17
C TRP A 36 8.92 -10.64 -10.67
N ASN A 37 7.77 -9.97 -10.62
CA ASN A 37 6.52 -10.57 -10.19
C ASN A 37 5.79 -11.24 -11.34
N ALA A 38 5.35 -12.47 -11.12
CA ALA A 38 4.58 -13.23 -12.09
C ALA A 38 3.14 -12.71 -12.26
N GLU A 39 2.64 -11.91 -11.29
CA GLU A 39 1.27 -11.36 -11.26
C GLU A 39 0.20 -12.44 -11.55
N SER A 40 0.40 -13.65 -10.96
CA SER A 40 -0.34 -14.86 -11.35
C SER A 40 -1.84 -14.73 -11.14
N ASP A 41 -2.26 -14.08 -10.05
CA ASP A 41 -3.66 -13.90 -9.68
C ASP A 41 -4.29 -12.66 -10.32
N ASP A 42 -3.48 -11.72 -10.84
CA ASP A 42 -4.01 -10.55 -11.54
C ASP A 42 -4.26 -10.86 -13.03
N PRO A 43 -5.53 -10.99 -13.47
CA PRO A 43 -5.83 -11.22 -14.88
C PRO A 43 -5.45 -10.04 -15.78
N SER A 44 -5.30 -8.83 -15.22
CA SER A 44 -4.85 -7.64 -15.96
C SER A 44 -3.33 -7.53 -16.03
N MET A 45 -2.59 -8.08 -15.08
CA MET A 45 -1.14 -7.90 -14.87
C MET A 45 -0.69 -6.45 -14.64
N ILE A 46 -1.62 -5.52 -14.41
CA ILE A 46 -1.28 -4.10 -14.24
C ILE A 46 -1.66 -3.54 -12.86
N ARG A 47 -2.34 -4.30 -11.98
CA ARG A 47 -2.87 -3.76 -10.72
C ARG A 47 -1.78 -3.18 -9.82
N ASN A 48 -0.67 -3.89 -9.65
CA ASN A 48 0.50 -3.33 -8.96
C ASN A 48 1.02 -2.07 -9.65
N ALA A 49 1.25 -2.13 -10.96
CA ALA A 49 1.77 -1.01 -11.74
C ALA A 49 0.84 0.22 -11.72
N LEU A 50 -0.47 -0.01 -11.87
CA LEU A 50 -1.47 1.04 -11.85
C LEU A 50 -1.59 1.68 -10.47
N SER A 51 -1.54 0.87 -9.40
CA SER A 51 -1.59 1.35 -8.02
C SER A 51 -0.36 2.17 -7.67
N PHE A 52 0.85 1.71 -8.00
CA PHE A 52 2.06 2.47 -7.74
C PHE A 52 2.11 3.78 -8.54
N HIS A 53 1.65 3.75 -9.79
CA HIS A 53 1.48 4.99 -10.57
C HIS A 53 0.49 5.94 -9.90
N PHE A 54 -0.67 5.45 -9.48
CA PHE A 54 -1.68 6.27 -8.79
C PHE A 54 -1.16 6.84 -7.47
N MET A 55 -0.47 6.04 -6.66
CA MET A 55 0.15 6.49 -5.41
C MET A 55 1.19 7.60 -5.65
N GLU A 56 2.03 7.48 -6.67
CA GLU A 56 2.99 8.52 -7.05
C GLU A 56 2.28 9.83 -7.44
N GLN A 57 1.17 9.75 -8.19
CA GLN A 57 0.39 10.94 -8.60
C GLN A 57 -0.23 11.68 -7.41
N ILE A 58 -0.58 10.98 -6.34
CA ILE A 58 -1.11 11.60 -5.11
C ILE A 58 -0.02 12.01 -4.12
N GLY A 59 1.26 11.86 -4.49
CA GLY A 59 2.41 12.28 -3.69
C GLY A 59 2.88 11.27 -2.65
N VAL A 60 2.59 9.97 -2.85
CA VAL A 60 3.14 8.87 -2.06
C VAL A 60 4.27 8.22 -2.84
N PRO A 61 5.54 8.28 -2.37
CA PRO A 61 6.66 7.65 -3.05
C PRO A 61 6.38 6.16 -3.27
N SER A 62 6.54 5.69 -4.51
CA SER A 62 6.12 4.35 -4.90
C SER A 62 7.13 3.68 -5.82
N PRO A 63 7.22 2.33 -5.83
CA PRO A 63 8.11 1.61 -6.73
C PRO A 63 7.78 1.89 -8.20
N ARG A 64 8.83 2.10 -9.00
CA ARG A 64 8.70 2.11 -10.47
C ARG A 64 8.49 0.70 -10.97
N THR A 65 7.76 0.58 -12.08
CA THR A 65 7.45 -0.71 -12.68
C THR A 65 7.68 -0.69 -14.18
N ARG A 66 8.01 -1.86 -14.73
CA ARG A 66 8.01 -2.09 -16.19
C ARG A 66 7.70 -3.55 -16.51
N PRO A 67 7.00 -3.83 -17.60
CA PRO A 67 6.83 -5.20 -18.08
C PRO A 67 8.15 -5.72 -18.67
N VAL A 68 8.47 -6.98 -18.38
CA VAL A 68 9.65 -7.68 -18.90
C VAL A 68 9.26 -9.05 -19.41
N TRP A 69 9.97 -9.53 -20.45
CA TRP A 69 9.81 -10.89 -20.97
C TRP A 69 10.98 -11.74 -20.51
N LEU A 70 10.69 -12.87 -19.85
CA LEU A 70 11.69 -13.82 -19.40
C LEU A 70 11.75 -15.03 -20.31
N SER A 71 12.97 -15.45 -20.62
CA SER A 71 13.26 -16.74 -21.22
C SER A 71 14.36 -17.44 -20.42
N VAL A 72 14.15 -18.70 -20.08
CA VAL A 72 15.10 -19.51 -19.31
C VAL A 72 15.66 -20.60 -20.23
N SER A 73 16.97 -20.64 -20.41
CA SER A 73 17.63 -21.60 -21.32
C SER A 73 17.02 -21.65 -22.73
N GLY A 74 16.67 -20.48 -23.27
CA GLY A 74 16.06 -20.32 -24.59
C GLY A 74 14.56 -20.66 -24.67
N ARG A 75 13.94 -21.08 -23.58
CA ARG A 75 12.50 -21.37 -23.52
C ARG A 75 11.76 -20.18 -22.92
N PRO A 76 10.65 -19.72 -23.53
CA PRO A 76 9.82 -18.67 -22.97
C PRO A 76 9.26 -19.07 -21.60
N ASP A 77 9.47 -18.23 -20.60
CA ASP A 77 8.82 -18.31 -19.27
C ASP A 77 7.66 -17.33 -19.16
N GLY A 78 7.66 -16.31 -20.04
CA GLY A 78 6.56 -15.40 -20.25
C GLY A 78 6.79 -13.98 -19.75
N ILE A 79 5.68 -13.26 -19.57
CA ILE A 79 5.68 -11.86 -19.16
C ILE A 79 5.70 -11.76 -17.64
N TYR A 80 6.48 -10.79 -17.13
CA TYR A 80 6.60 -10.43 -15.71
C TYR A 80 6.43 -8.94 -15.53
N LEU A 81 6.06 -8.52 -14.33
CA LEU A 81 6.18 -7.14 -13.90
C LEU A 81 7.47 -6.98 -13.10
N GLU A 82 8.41 -6.20 -13.62
CA GLU A 82 9.55 -5.74 -12.82
C GLU A 82 9.08 -4.62 -11.91
N ILE A 83 9.34 -4.77 -10.62
CA ILE A 83 9.03 -3.80 -9.56
C ILE A 83 10.35 -3.35 -8.95
N GLU A 84 10.55 -2.03 -8.83
CA GLU A 84 11.71 -1.46 -8.15
C GLU A 84 11.76 -1.93 -6.70
N ALA A 85 12.92 -2.44 -6.27
CA ALA A 85 13.12 -2.79 -4.87
C ALA A 85 13.14 -1.54 -4.00
N VAL A 86 12.39 -1.52 -2.92
CA VAL A 86 12.47 -0.45 -1.91
C VAL A 86 13.69 -0.72 -1.04
N ASN A 87 14.75 0.04 -1.27
CA ASN A 87 16.05 -0.04 -0.61
C ASN A 87 16.77 1.30 -0.69
N SER A 88 18.03 1.38 -0.30
CA SER A 88 18.83 2.60 -0.33
C SER A 88 18.82 3.33 -1.69
N ARG A 89 18.80 2.57 -2.80
CA ARG A 89 18.72 3.15 -4.15
C ARG A 89 17.36 3.81 -4.41
N PHE A 90 16.25 3.19 -3.98
CA PHE A 90 14.91 3.76 -4.09
C PHE A 90 14.84 5.16 -3.45
N PHE A 91 15.34 5.27 -2.22
CA PHE A 91 15.34 6.52 -1.47
C PHE A 91 16.29 7.56 -2.08
N SER A 92 17.51 7.16 -2.44
CA SER A 92 18.50 8.03 -3.08
C SER A 92 17.98 8.65 -4.38
N MET A 93 17.31 7.86 -5.23
CA MET A 93 16.72 8.33 -6.50
C MET A 93 15.58 9.35 -6.31
N ARG A 94 15.00 9.43 -5.11
CA ARG A 94 13.91 10.36 -4.74
C ARG A 94 14.38 11.50 -3.84
N GLY A 95 15.68 11.53 -3.50
CA GLY A 95 16.24 12.52 -2.59
C GLY A 95 15.71 12.40 -1.16
N ILE A 96 15.18 11.25 -0.78
CA ILE A 96 14.68 10.97 0.56
C ILE A 96 15.83 10.43 1.42
N ARG A 97 16.13 11.11 2.53
CA ARG A 97 17.04 10.61 3.53
C ARG A 97 16.27 9.82 4.56
N TYR A 98 16.73 8.63 4.86
CA TYR A 98 16.08 7.74 5.81
C TYR A 98 17.11 7.11 6.75
N ARG A 99 16.68 6.76 7.93
CA ARG A 99 17.48 6.15 8.98
C ARG A 99 17.25 4.65 9.10
N SER A 100 16.02 4.23 8.82
CA SER A 100 15.65 2.82 8.88
C SER A 100 14.52 2.48 7.91
N LEU A 101 14.45 1.20 7.53
CA LEU A 101 13.44 0.63 6.65
C LEU A 101 12.95 -0.71 7.19
N LEU A 102 11.64 -0.86 7.28
CA LEU A 102 10.94 -2.04 7.78
C LEU A 102 9.85 -2.44 6.79
N TYR A 103 9.68 -3.72 6.52
CA TYR A 103 8.53 -4.22 5.76
C TYR A 103 7.48 -4.81 6.70
N ALA A 104 6.22 -4.44 6.51
CA ALA A 104 5.08 -5.12 7.10
C ALA A 104 4.83 -6.42 6.33
N ALA A 105 5.46 -7.50 6.81
CA ALA A 105 5.57 -8.77 6.10
C ALA A 105 4.39 -9.72 6.35
N ASN A 106 3.62 -9.50 7.42
CA ASN A 106 2.39 -10.24 7.72
C ASN A 106 1.45 -9.41 8.60
N ASP A 107 0.24 -9.90 8.82
CA ASP A 107 -0.86 -9.23 9.51
C ASP A 107 -0.60 -8.89 10.99
N SER A 108 0.48 -9.41 11.58
CA SER A 108 0.94 -8.95 12.88
C SER A 108 1.54 -7.54 12.86
N ALA A 109 1.86 -6.96 11.68
CA ALA A 109 2.30 -5.58 11.53
C ALA A 109 1.13 -4.56 11.61
N ASN A 110 0.14 -4.82 12.45
CA ASN A 110 -1.15 -4.13 12.53
C ASN A 110 -1.22 -3.01 13.58
N PHE A 111 -0.11 -2.61 14.17
CA PHE A 111 -0.02 -1.64 15.28
C PHE A 111 -0.85 -2.01 16.51
N GLU A 112 -1.11 -3.30 16.73
CA GLU A 112 -1.86 -3.81 17.87
C GLU A 112 -0.96 -4.47 18.90
N LEU A 113 -1.47 -4.56 20.16
CA LEU A 113 -0.78 -5.27 21.24
C LEU A 113 -0.93 -6.80 21.15
N LYS A 114 -1.91 -7.26 20.38
CA LYS A 114 -2.26 -8.68 20.27
C LYS A 114 -2.02 -9.16 18.84
N ASP A 115 -1.54 -10.36 18.75
CA ASP A 115 -1.48 -11.12 17.53
C ASP A 115 -2.89 -11.38 16.97
N PRO A 116 -3.14 -11.16 15.67
CA PRO A 116 -4.48 -11.25 15.09
C PRO A 116 -5.05 -12.66 15.08
N GLU A 117 -4.21 -13.66 14.93
CA GLU A 117 -4.60 -15.08 14.85
C GLU A 117 -4.83 -15.68 16.23
N SER A 118 -3.78 -15.67 17.06
CA SER A 118 -3.80 -16.28 18.39
C SER A 118 -4.56 -15.48 19.44
N ARG A 119 -4.82 -14.19 19.21
CA ARG A 119 -5.38 -13.21 20.14
C ARG A 119 -4.57 -13.02 21.43
N ARG A 120 -3.39 -13.60 21.52
CA ARG A 120 -2.46 -13.44 22.64
C ARG A 120 -1.66 -12.15 22.49
N ARG A 121 -1.14 -11.65 23.59
CA ARG A 121 -0.23 -10.52 23.56
C ARG A 121 1.02 -10.89 22.76
N LYS A 122 1.45 -10.02 21.85
CA LYS A 122 2.67 -10.19 21.08
C LYS A 122 3.88 -10.27 21.99
N ARG A 123 4.88 -11.02 21.62
CA ARG A 123 6.18 -11.09 22.33
C ARG A 123 6.97 -9.81 22.10
N SER A 124 6.97 -9.30 20.89
CA SER A 124 7.47 -7.97 20.51
C SER A 124 6.36 -7.19 19.82
N LEU A 125 6.26 -5.89 20.08
CA LEU A 125 5.30 -5.02 19.37
C LEU A 125 5.71 -4.80 17.91
N ALA A 126 6.96 -5.12 17.55
CA ALA A 126 7.48 -5.14 16.19
C ALA A 126 7.24 -6.50 15.48
N ASP A 127 6.54 -7.47 16.11
CA ASP A 127 6.17 -8.71 15.41
C ASP A 127 5.37 -8.39 14.15
N GLY A 128 5.68 -9.08 13.05
CA GLY A 128 5.12 -8.85 11.72
C GLY A 128 5.96 -7.93 10.83
N TYR A 129 6.91 -7.19 11.41
CA TYR A 129 7.83 -6.34 10.65
C TYR A 129 9.15 -7.04 10.38
N GLU A 130 9.56 -7.06 9.12
CA GLU A 130 10.87 -7.51 8.68
C GLU A 130 11.85 -6.33 8.68
N PHE A 131 12.98 -6.49 9.36
CA PHE A 131 14.06 -5.50 9.36
C PHE A 131 14.82 -5.58 8.04
N ILE A 132 14.86 -4.46 7.31
CA ILE A 132 15.57 -4.38 6.02
C ILE A 132 16.88 -3.59 6.19
N GLU A 133 16.80 -2.38 6.73
CA GLU A 133 17.94 -1.50 6.97
C GLU A 133 17.72 -0.67 8.24
N GLY A 134 18.80 -0.32 8.95
CA GLY A 134 18.73 0.53 10.14
C GLY A 134 19.84 0.24 11.13
N ASP A 135 19.64 0.69 12.36
CA ASP A 135 20.53 0.48 13.51
C ASP A 135 19.94 -0.52 14.52
N GLY A 136 20.69 -0.83 15.59
CA GLY A 136 20.28 -1.78 16.63
C GLY A 136 18.99 -1.39 17.37
N ASP A 137 18.62 -0.12 17.37
CA ASP A 137 17.45 0.39 18.09
C ASP A 137 16.20 0.54 17.21
N THR A 138 16.30 0.23 15.92
CA THR A 138 15.19 0.40 14.96
C THR A 138 13.90 -0.28 15.41
N LEU A 139 13.96 -1.56 15.80
CA LEU A 139 12.77 -2.30 16.26
C LEU A 139 12.31 -1.85 17.66
N VAL A 140 13.23 -1.35 18.48
CA VAL A 140 12.90 -0.78 19.79
C VAL A 140 12.09 0.50 19.59
N ARG A 141 12.55 1.41 18.73
CA ARG A 141 11.83 2.67 18.43
C ARG A 141 10.44 2.42 17.86
N LEU A 142 10.27 1.42 16.97
CA LEU A 142 8.96 1.03 16.48
C LEU A 142 8.08 0.45 17.60
N SER A 143 8.64 -0.42 18.44
CA SER A 143 7.91 -1.00 19.58
C SER A 143 7.48 0.07 20.57
N ASP A 144 8.32 1.07 20.85
CA ASP A 144 8.01 2.20 21.72
C ASP A 144 6.90 3.07 21.13
N PHE A 145 6.93 3.33 19.81
CA PHE A 145 5.86 4.04 19.12
C PHE A 145 4.53 3.28 19.25
N ILE A 146 4.49 1.98 18.90
CA ILE A 146 3.30 1.16 19.03
C ILE A 146 2.83 1.10 20.49
N GLY A 147 3.73 0.92 21.44
CA GLY A 147 3.41 0.94 22.86
C GLY A 147 2.83 2.28 23.32
N GLY A 148 3.36 3.39 22.82
CA GLY A 148 2.86 4.74 23.03
C GLY A 148 1.42 4.91 22.55
N LEU A 149 1.09 4.44 21.35
CA LEU A 149 -0.28 4.46 20.79
C LEU A 149 -1.31 3.86 21.77
N HIS A 150 -0.93 2.87 22.57
CA HIS A 150 -1.85 2.18 23.46
C HIS A 150 -1.81 2.67 24.92
N ARG A 151 -0.71 3.29 25.35
CA ARG A 151 -0.56 3.79 26.72
C ARG A 151 -1.05 5.22 26.87
N LEU A 152 -0.77 6.07 25.86
CA LEU A 152 -1.05 7.50 25.88
C LEU A 152 -2.51 7.79 25.55
N LYS A 153 -3.00 8.95 25.97
CA LYS A 153 -4.36 9.44 25.74
C LYS A 153 -4.34 10.93 25.49
N ASP A 154 -5.43 11.44 24.91
CA ASP A 154 -5.71 12.86 24.73
C ASP A 154 -4.51 13.59 24.08
N SER A 155 -4.14 14.77 24.56
CA SER A 155 -3.07 15.58 23.97
C SER A 155 -1.72 14.86 23.91
N ARG A 156 -1.39 14.04 24.92
CA ARG A 156 -0.13 13.28 24.92
C ARG A 156 -0.07 12.23 23.80
N LEU A 157 -1.21 11.61 23.47
CA LEU A 157 -1.29 10.70 22.34
C LEU A 157 -1.16 11.47 21.02
N GLN A 158 -1.81 12.62 20.95
CA GLN A 158 -1.73 13.48 19.76
C GLN A 158 -0.27 13.92 19.50
N GLU A 159 0.38 14.47 20.50
CA GLU A 159 1.80 14.89 20.45
C GLU A 159 2.70 13.73 20.00
N ALA A 160 2.55 12.55 20.62
CA ALA A 160 3.36 11.38 20.28
C ALA A 160 3.14 10.89 18.84
N ILE A 161 1.94 11.02 18.30
CA ILE A 161 1.67 10.69 16.89
C ILE A 161 2.30 11.74 15.97
N GLU A 162 2.14 13.04 16.26
CA GLU A 162 2.71 14.14 15.46
C GLU A 162 4.24 14.12 15.44
N GLU A 163 4.86 13.73 16.56
CA GLU A 163 6.31 13.60 16.66
C GLU A 163 6.86 12.40 15.86
N ARG A 164 6.09 11.33 15.73
CA ARG A 164 6.59 10.05 15.21
C ARG A 164 5.99 9.61 13.86
N LEU A 165 4.99 10.29 13.34
CA LEU A 165 4.32 9.94 12.09
C LEU A 165 4.25 11.15 11.15
N ASP A 166 4.62 10.94 9.89
CA ASP A 166 4.28 11.89 8.81
C ASP A 166 2.79 11.74 8.48
N LEU A 167 1.96 12.56 9.13
CA LEU A 167 0.51 12.52 8.97
C LEU A 167 0.04 12.89 7.56
N ASP A 168 0.74 13.79 6.86
CA ASP A 168 0.39 14.17 5.50
C ASP A 168 0.60 13.02 4.54
N LEU A 169 1.74 12.36 4.63
CA LEU A 169 2.04 11.18 3.83
C LEU A 169 1.12 10.01 4.20
N TYR A 170 0.85 9.84 5.51
CA TYR A 170 -0.05 8.80 6.00
C TYR A 170 -1.48 8.94 5.45
N PHE A 171 -2.03 10.15 5.44
CA PHE A 171 -3.38 10.40 4.91
C PHE A 171 -3.46 10.17 3.41
N LYS A 172 -2.45 10.54 2.65
CA LYS A 172 -2.38 10.26 1.21
C LYS A 172 -2.30 8.77 0.93
N TRP A 173 -1.41 8.05 1.64
CA TRP A 173 -1.29 6.61 1.51
C TRP A 173 -2.61 5.90 1.88
N LEU A 174 -3.23 6.29 3.00
CA LEU A 174 -4.49 5.72 3.45
C LEU A 174 -5.61 5.97 2.42
N ALA A 175 -5.71 7.18 1.90
CA ALA A 175 -6.67 7.52 0.85
C ALA A 175 -6.43 6.69 -0.41
N GLY A 176 -5.18 6.52 -0.81
CA GLY A 176 -4.80 5.68 -1.95
C GLY A 176 -5.17 4.22 -1.76
N ALA A 177 -4.86 3.62 -0.61
CA ALA A 177 -5.22 2.25 -0.26
C ALA A 177 -6.75 2.06 -0.22
N VAL A 178 -7.46 3.03 0.36
CA VAL A 178 -8.92 3.05 0.42
C VAL A 178 -9.53 3.15 -0.98
N LEU A 179 -9.09 4.07 -1.82
CA LEU A 179 -9.65 4.27 -3.17
C LEU A 179 -9.39 3.09 -4.08
N THR A 180 -8.20 2.55 -4.08
CA THR A 180 -7.84 1.34 -4.87
C THR A 180 -8.51 0.07 -4.34
N GLY A 181 -9.01 0.09 -3.09
CA GLY A 181 -9.65 -1.05 -2.45
C GLY A 181 -8.68 -2.16 -2.08
N ASN A 182 -7.44 -1.81 -1.76
CA ASN A 182 -6.44 -2.76 -1.30
C ASN A 182 -6.72 -3.18 0.15
N TYR A 183 -7.60 -4.19 0.32
CA TYR A 183 -8.04 -4.64 1.65
C TYR A 183 -6.91 -5.31 2.45
N ASP A 184 -5.92 -5.88 1.78
CA ASP A 184 -4.78 -6.59 2.37
C ASP A 184 -3.60 -5.68 2.71
N GLY A 185 -3.72 -4.38 2.41
CA GLY A 185 -2.64 -3.41 2.55
C GLY A 185 -2.67 -2.58 3.84
N PHE A 186 -3.46 -2.93 4.86
CA PHE A 186 -3.57 -2.14 6.09
C PHE A 186 -2.84 -2.74 7.29
N GLU A 187 -2.76 -4.06 7.37
CA GLU A 187 -2.11 -4.79 8.46
C GLU A 187 -0.80 -5.45 8.00
N GLN A 188 -0.58 -5.51 6.68
CA GLN A 188 0.63 -5.97 5.99
C GLN A 188 0.75 -5.23 4.65
N ASN A 189 1.72 -5.62 3.80
CA ASN A 189 1.86 -5.11 2.44
C ASN A 189 2.06 -3.58 2.35
N TYR A 190 2.89 -3.06 3.26
CA TYR A 190 3.43 -1.71 3.22
C TYR A 190 4.86 -1.70 3.75
N ALA A 191 5.60 -0.64 3.49
CA ALA A 191 6.87 -0.40 4.13
C ALA A 191 6.81 0.84 5.02
N LEU A 192 7.52 0.81 6.14
CA LEU A 192 7.78 1.97 6.98
C LEU A 192 9.25 2.36 6.84
N TYR A 193 9.50 3.64 6.64
CA TYR A 193 10.84 4.20 6.78
C TYR A 193 10.83 5.30 7.85
N GLU A 194 11.93 5.46 8.55
CA GLU A 194 12.13 6.55 9.49
C GLU A 194 12.92 7.64 8.78
N ASP A 195 12.34 8.82 8.60
CA ASP A 195 13.02 9.98 8.01
C ASP A 195 14.18 10.41 8.89
N ASP A 196 15.38 10.60 8.29
CA ASP A 196 16.61 10.88 9.02
C ASP A 196 16.62 12.25 9.72
N ALA A 197 15.92 13.22 9.16
CA ALA A 197 15.90 14.59 9.69
C ALA A 197 14.87 14.79 10.80
N SER A 198 13.66 14.25 10.61
CA SER A 198 12.53 14.46 11.53
C SER A 198 12.36 13.32 12.53
N GLY A 199 12.89 12.13 12.26
CA GLY A 199 12.63 10.91 13.03
C GLY A 199 11.20 10.39 12.90
N ARG A 200 10.42 10.90 11.92
CA ARG A 200 9.05 10.48 11.68
C ARG A 200 8.99 9.28 10.75
N TYR A 201 8.04 8.41 11.01
CA TYR A 201 7.72 7.31 10.10
C TYR A 201 6.95 7.82 8.89
N GLY A 202 7.52 7.56 7.69
CA GLY A 202 6.80 7.60 6.43
C GLY A 202 6.35 6.19 6.03
N ILE A 203 5.29 6.11 5.23
CA ILE A 203 4.70 4.84 4.79
C ILE A 203 4.69 4.76 3.27
N LEU A 204 4.99 3.58 2.73
CA LEU A 204 5.07 3.31 1.30
C LEU A 204 4.16 2.13 0.92
N PRO A 205 3.55 2.14 -0.27
CA PRO A 205 2.72 1.03 -0.73
C PRO A 205 3.57 -0.17 -1.14
N TRP A 206 3.03 -1.36 -0.89
CA TRP A 206 3.62 -2.62 -1.31
C TRP A 206 2.51 -3.63 -1.59
N ASP A 207 2.68 -4.45 -2.65
CA ASP A 207 1.79 -5.55 -3.01
C ASP A 207 0.30 -5.16 -3.19
N TYR A 208 0.00 -4.54 -4.32
CA TYR A 208 -1.33 -4.05 -4.68
C TYR A 208 -2.03 -4.90 -5.77
N GLU A 209 -1.64 -6.17 -5.93
CA GLU A 209 -2.31 -7.05 -6.90
C GLU A 209 -3.79 -7.28 -6.57
N GLY A 210 -4.14 -7.29 -5.28
CA GLY A 210 -5.52 -7.38 -4.78
C GLY A 210 -6.21 -6.03 -4.64
N SER A 211 -6.40 -5.32 -5.77
CA SER A 211 -6.97 -3.97 -5.79
C SER A 211 -7.86 -3.74 -7.03
N TRP A 212 -8.41 -2.53 -7.19
CA TRP A 212 -9.26 -2.13 -8.33
C TRP A 212 -10.42 -3.10 -8.60
N GLY A 213 -11.06 -3.58 -7.51
CA GLY A 213 -12.25 -4.44 -7.56
C GLY A 213 -11.96 -5.94 -7.66
N ARG A 214 -10.71 -6.37 -7.45
CA ARG A 214 -10.36 -7.78 -7.29
C ARG A 214 -9.63 -8.01 -5.97
N ASN A 215 -9.76 -9.23 -5.43
CA ASN A 215 -8.99 -9.67 -4.27
C ASN A 215 -7.61 -10.23 -4.68
N CYS A 216 -6.78 -10.59 -3.70
CA CYS A 216 -5.45 -11.16 -3.92
C CYS A 216 -5.45 -12.52 -4.65
N PHE A 217 -6.61 -13.13 -4.87
CA PHE A 217 -6.81 -14.34 -5.69
C PHE A 217 -7.43 -14.02 -7.06
N GLY A 218 -7.43 -12.75 -7.48
CA GLY A 218 -7.97 -12.30 -8.77
C GLY A 218 -9.50 -12.35 -8.89
N LYS A 219 -10.23 -12.67 -7.83
CA LYS A 219 -11.70 -12.76 -7.84
C LYS A 219 -12.34 -11.38 -7.69
N PRO A 220 -13.44 -11.09 -8.40
CA PRO A 220 -14.17 -9.84 -8.22
C PRO A 220 -14.61 -9.59 -6.77
N CYS A 221 -14.46 -8.35 -6.30
CA CYS A 221 -14.89 -7.90 -4.99
C CYS A 221 -15.92 -6.78 -5.11
N SER A 222 -16.69 -6.59 -4.03
CA SER A 222 -17.57 -5.45 -3.91
C SER A 222 -16.75 -4.16 -3.74
N ALA A 223 -17.29 -3.05 -4.29
CA ALA A 223 -16.66 -1.74 -4.18
C ALA A 223 -16.73 -1.13 -2.76
N ASP A 224 -17.51 -1.73 -1.85
CA ASP A 224 -17.65 -1.35 -0.44
C ASP A 224 -16.84 -2.24 0.52
N LEU A 225 -16.03 -3.17 0.00
CA LEU A 225 -15.23 -4.10 0.81
C LEU A 225 -14.32 -3.35 1.80
N VAL A 226 -13.70 -2.25 1.37
CA VAL A 226 -12.80 -1.46 2.19
C VAL A 226 -13.52 -0.23 2.74
N ARG A 227 -13.51 -0.07 4.07
CA ARG A 227 -14.07 1.12 4.75
C ARG A 227 -13.21 2.35 4.47
N ILE A 228 -13.83 3.54 4.50
CA ILE A 228 -13.10 4.80 4.25
C ILE A 228 -12.03 5.10 5.32
N GLN A 229 -12.17 4.54 6.52
CA GLN A 229 -11.18 4.67 7.60
C GLN A 229 -10.02 3.66 7.46
N GLY A 230 -10.08 2.69 6.55
CA GLY A 230 -9.14 1.57 6.55
C GLY A 230 -9.26 0.71 7.81
N TYR A 231 -8.22 -0.04 8.09
CA TYR A 231 -8.14 -0.95 9.24
C TYR A 231 -6.75 -0.84 9.85
N ASN A 232 -6.51 -0.97 11.04
CA ASN A 232 -5.36 -1.26 11.91
C ASN A 232 -5.35 -0.42 13.19
N GLY A 233 -4.44 -0.69 14.08
CA GLY A 233 -4.30 0.00 15.37
C GLY A 233 -3.96 1.48 15.23
N LEU A 234 -3.06 1.84 14.30
CA LEU A 234 -2.64 3.22 14.08
C LEU A 234 -3.82 4.08 13.61
N THR A 235 -4.54 3.62 12.56
CA THR A 235 -5.71 4.33 12.02
C THR A 235 -6.75 4.63 13.09
N ARG A 236 -7.04 3.63 13.96
CA ARG A 236 -8.00 3.83 15.05
C ARG A 236 -7.54 4.87 16.08
N ARG A 237 -6.22 5.00 16.31
CA ARG A 237 -5.67 6.01 17.22
C ARG A 237 -5.66 7.40 16.58
N VAL A 238 -5.25 7.51 15.34
CA VAL A 238 -5.29 8.76 14.57
C VAL A 238 -6.71 9.34 14.53
N PHE A 239 -7.71 8.50 14.24
CA PHE A 239 -9.09 8.98 14.12
C PHE A 239 -9.85 9.14 15.46
N GLN A 240 -9.18 9.10 16.61
CA GLN A 240 -9.73 9.62 17.86
C GLN A 240 -9.82 11.15 17.85
N PHE A 241 -9.02 11.81 17.01
CA PHE A 241 -8.91 13.26 16.94
C PHE A 241 -9.82 13.81 15.79
N PRO A 242 -10.84 14.64 16.11
CA PRO A 242 -11.79 15.15 15.11
C PRO A 242 -11.12 15.97 14.00
N GLU A 243 -10.10 16.76 14.32
CA GLU A 243 -9.35 17.55 13.35
C GLU A 243 -8.64 16.68 12.32
N TRP A 244 -8.07 15.55 12.73
CA TRP A 244 -7.40 14.62 11.80
C TRP A 244 -8.41 13.84 10.96
N ARG A 245 -9.58 13.51 11.52
CA ARG A 245 -10.68 12.94 10.73
C ARG A 245 -11.11 13.89 9.61
N ARG A 246 -11.28 15.18 9.94
CA ARG A 246 -11.66 16.20 8.95
C ARG A 246 -10.57 16.36 7.88
N ARG A 247 -9.32 16.53 8.30
CA ARG A 247 -8.18 16.67 7.38
C ARG A 247 -8.04 15.47 6.44
N TYR A 248 -8.17 14.25 6.96
CA TYR A 248 -8.18 13.05 6.13
C TYR A 248 -9.37 13.00 5.18
N ALA A 249 -10.56 13.34 5.64
CA ALA A 249 -11.77 13.38 4.79
C ALA A 249 -11.62 14.36 3.63
N GLU A 250 -11.09 15.55 3.89
CA GLU A 250 -10.76 16.56 2.87
C GLU A 250 -9.75 16.04 1.85
N GLU A 251 -8.68 15.38 2.31
CA GLU A 251 -7.68 14.80 1.43
C GLU A 251 -8.23 13.63 0.60
N LEU A 252 -9.01 12.73 1.21
CA LEU A 252 -9.68 11.63 0.51
C LEU A 252 -10.65 12.15 -0.56
N GLU A 253 -11.45 13.18 -0.25
CA GLU A 253 -12.37 13.80 -1.20
C GLU A 253 -11.60 14.49 -2.34
N ARG A 254 -10.58 15.28 -2.02
CA ARG A 254 -9.71 15.91 -3.02
C ARG A 254 -9.12 14.89 -4.00
N ILE A 255 -8.48 13.83 -3.50
CA ILE A 255 -7.87 12.79 -4.34
C ILE A 255 -8.94 12.08 -5.18
N MET A 256 -10.10 11.78 -4.58
CA MET A 256 -11.20 11.12 -5.28
C MET A 256 -11.72 11.97 -6.44
N GLU A 257 -11.78 13.29 -6.29
CA GLU A 257 -12.33 14.18 -7.33
C GLU A 257 -11.29 14.58 -8.39
N THR A 258 -9.99 14.61 -8.05
CA THR A 258 -8.96 15.07 -8.98
C THR A 258 -8.21 13.95 -9.68
N GLU A 259 -7.83 12.89 -8.95
CA GLU A 259 -6.92 11.85 -9.46
C GLU A 259 -7.61 10.49 -9.66
N PHE A 260 -8.60 10.13 -8.80
CA PHE A 260 -9.29 8.85 -8.88
C PHE A 260 -10.55 8.95 -9.75
N THR A 261 -10.37 9.32 -11.01
CA THR A 261 -11.45 9.45 -12.00
C THR A 261 -11.24 8.55 -13.21
N GLU A 262 -12.34 8.25 -13.93
CA GLU A 262 -12.26 7.44 -15.15
C GLU A 262 -11.44 8.14 -16.24
N GLU A 263 -11.49 9.48 -16.29
CA GLU A 263 -10.77 10.31 -17.25
C GLU A 263 -9.26 10.30 -17.00
N ARG A 264 -8.84 10.24 -15.73
CA ARG A 264 -7.42 10.18 -15.36
C ARG A 264 -6.86 8.77 -15.48
N ILE A 265 -7.56 7.79 -14.91
CA ILE A 265 -7.08 6.41 -14.82
C ILE A 265 -7.26 5.64 -16.13
N GLY A 266 -8.33 5.91 -16.89
CA GLY A 266 -8.66 5.18 -18.11
C GLY A 266 -7.57 5.16 -19.18
N PRO A 267 -6.98 6.31 -19.56
CA PRO A 267 -5.85 6.36 -20.48
C PRO A 267 -4.62 5.60 -19.98
N VAL A 268 -4.30 5.73 -18.69
CA VAL A 268 -3.14 5.07 -18.07
C VAL A 268 -3.32 3.55 -18.08
N ALA A 269 -4.44 3.05 -17.58
CA ALA A 269 -4.76 1.63 -17.58
C ALA A 269 -4.82 1.06 -19.01
N GLY A 270 -5.44 1.79 -19.94
CA GLY A 270 -5.47 1.42 -21.35
C GLY A 270 -4.08 1.28 -21.96
N GLY A 271 -3.22 2.29 -21.78
CA GLY A 271 -1.85 2.27 -22.30
C GLY A 271 -0.98 1.17 -21.66
N MET A 272 -1.18 0.85 -20.37
CA MET A 272 -0.51 -0.28 -19.73
C MET A 272 -0.95 -1.61 -20.33
N LEU A 273 -2.25 -1.84 -20.48
CA LEU A 273 -2.80 -3.07 -21.07
C LEU A 273 -2.38 -3.26 -22.54
N GLU A 274 -2.45 -2.21 -23.35
CA GLU A 274 -2.04 -2.24 -24.77
C GLU A 274 -0.57 -2.61 -24.93
N ARG A 275 0.29 -2.06 -24.07
CA ARG A 275 1.75 -2.32 -24.09
C ARG A 275 2.08 -3.80 -23.87
N ILE A 276 1.30 -4.51 -23.06
CA ILE A 276 1.57 -5.92 -22.72
C ILE A 276 0.71 -6.91 -23.50
N ALA A 277 -0.28 -6.46 -24.25
CA ALA A 277 -1.30 -7.33 -24.87
C ALA A 277 -0.71 -8.46 -25.72
N SER A 278 0.30 -8.16 -26.55
CA SER A 278 0.95 -9.17 -27.39
C SER A 278 1.72 -10.19 -26.55
N ALA A 279 2.43 -9.74 -25.50
CA ALA A 279 3.19 -10.62 -24.63
C ALA A 279 2.25 -11.53 -23.81
N VAL A 280 1.16 -11.00 -23.28
CA VAL A 280 0.14 -11.79 -22.54
C VAL A 280 -0.45 -12.91 -23.43
N LYS A 281 -0.69 -12.65 -24.70
CA LYS A 281 -1.19 -13.67 -25.65
C LYS A 281 -0.18 -14.79 -25.91
N LEU A 282 1.12 -14.47 -25.84
CA LEU A 282 2.21 -15.43 -26.08
C LEU A 282 2.64 -16.18 -24.80
N ASP A 283 2.19 -15.76 -23.64
CA ASP A 283 2.54 -16.37 -22.36
C ASP A 283 1.65 -17.60 -22.09
N PRO A 284 2.22 -18.82 -22.07
CA PRO A 284 1.44 -20.03 -21.82
C PRO A 284 0.71 -20.03 -20.47
N ALA A 285 1.29 -19.37 -19.45
CA ALA A 285 0.70 -19.29 -18.12
C ALA A 285 -0.56 -18.40 -18.10
N ARG A 286 -0.80 -17.60 -19.14
CA ARG A 286 -1.93 -16.66 -19.24
C ARG A 286 -3.11 -17.18 -20.05
N ALA A 287 -3.01 -18.35 -20.66
CA ALA A 287 -4.06 -18.90 -21.53
C ALA A 287 -5.44 -18.89 -20.86
N ALA A 288 -5.54 -19.28 -19.59
CA ALA A 288 -6.80 -19.31 -18.84
C ALA A 288 -7.37 -17.90 -18.52
N THR A 289 -6.54 -16.87 -18.48
CA THR A 289 -6.93 -15.50 -18.10
C THR A 289 -7.12 -14.56 -19.29
N LEU A 290 -6.83 -14.97 -20.53
CA LEU A 290 -6.92 -14.13 -21.73
C LEU A 290 -8.30 -13.49 -21.92
N LYS A 291 -9.37 -14.24 -21.67
CA LYS A 291 -10.73 -13.71 -21.78
C LYS A 291 -10.98 -12.59 -20.76
N ALA A 292 -10.53 -12.77 -19.53
CA ALA A 292 -10.64 -11.75 -18.49
C ALA A 292 -9.78 -10.53 -18.82
N PHE A 293 -8.53 -10.74 -19.28
CA PHE A 293 -7.62 -9.66 -19.69
C PHE A 293 -8.28 -8.67 -20.67
N GLY A 294 -9.00 -9.17 -21.68
CA GLY A 294 -9.68 -8.31 -22.65
C GLY A 294 -10.77 -7.40 -22.06
N GLY A 295 -11.32 -7.75 -20.89
CA GLY A 295 -12.35 -6.98 -20.18
C GLY A 295 -11.83 -6.10 -19.04
N GLU A 296 -10.55 -6.18 -18.68
CA GLU A 296 -10.01 -5.58 -17.44
C GLU A 296 -10.05 -4.05 -17.42
N LYS A 297 -9.85 -3.38 -18.57
CA LYS A 297 -10.02 -1.92 -18.62
C LYS A 297 -11.43 -1.50 -18.19
N ALA A 298 -12.44 -2.10 -18.82
CA ALA A 298 -13.84 -1.79 -18.49
C ALA A 298 -14.19 -2.15 -17.04
N PHE A 299 -13.64 -3.25 -16.54
CA PHE A 299 -13.82 -3.70 -15.15
C PHE A 299 -13.24 -2.69 -14.16
N ILE A 300 -12.02 -2.20 -14.37
CA ILE A 300 -11.35 -1.19 -13.52
C ILE A 300 -12.16 0.12 -13.54
N LEU A 301 -12.59 0.59 -14.71
CA LEU A 301 -13.38 1.83 -14.81
C LEU A 301 -14.74 1.70 -14.11
N ALA A 302 -15.43 0.57 -14.28
CA ALA A 302 -16.68 0.31 -13.56
C ALA A 302 -16.48 0.27 -12.04
N TYR A 303 -15.33 -0.26 -11.56
CA TYR A 303 -14.97 -0.23 -10.15
C TYR A 303 -14.81 1.23 -9.67
N ILE A 304 -14.07 2.07 -10.39
CA ILE A 304 -13.88 3.49 -10.04
C ILE A 304 -15.23 4.17 -9.83
N GLY A 305 -16.14 4.06 -10.79
CA GLY A 305 -17.48 4.67 -10.68
C GLY A 305 -18.27 4.19 -9.47
N LYS A 306 -18.24 2.89 -9.16
CA LYS A 306 -18.89 2.31 -7.98
C LYS A 306 -18.22 2.78 -6.68
N ARG A 307 -16.88 2.75 -6.65
CA ARG A 307 -16.09 3.12 -5.47
C ARG A 307 -16.28 4.59 -5.09
N ARG A 308 -16.26 5.49 -6.07
CA ARG A 308 -16.53 6.92 -5.86
C ARG A 308 -17.91 7.17 -5.24
N ARG A 309 -18.96 6.49 -5.74
CA ARG A 309 -20.31 6.60 -5.15
C ARG A 309 -20.34 6.16 -3.69
N PHE A 310 -19.71 5.02 -3.38
CA PHE A 310 -19.64 4.50 -2.02
C PHE A 310 -18.88 5.47 -1.10
N VAL A 311 -17.65 5.87 -1.47
CA VAL A 311 -16.80 6.75 -0.66
C VAL A 311 -17.51 8.09 -0.39
N ARG A 312 -18.15 8.69 -1.40
CA ARG A 312 -18.90 9.95 -1.25
C ARG A 312 -20.08 9.82 -0.27
N ALA A 313 -20.77 8.69 -0.28
CA ALA A 313 -21.85 8.43 0.67
C ALA A 313 -21.32 8.25 2.10
N GLU A 314 -20.23 7.51 2.26
CA GLU A 314 -19.62 7.29 3.58
C GLU A 314 -18.99 8.57 4.16
N LEU A 315 -18.35 9.41 3.35
CA LEU A 315 -17.82 10.70 3.80
C LEU A 315 -18.93 11.59 4.37
N LYS A 316 -20.08 11.67 3.68
CA LYS A 316 -21.24 12.43 4.19
C LYS A 316 -21.73 11.92 5.54
N ARG A 317 -21.77 10.59 5.73
CA ARG A 317 -22.19 9.99 7.01
C ARG A 317 -21.16 10.28 8.09
N TRP A 318 -19.88 10.11 7.76
CA TRP A 318 -18.78 10.25 8.71
C TRP A 318 -18.66 11.68 9.25
N LEU A 319 -18.74 12.68 8.37
CA LEU A 319 -18.72 14.10 8.75
C LEU A 319 -20.06 14.56 9.35
N GLY A 320 -21.19 14.04 8.88
CA GLY A 320 -22.52 14.37 9.42
C GLY A 320 -22.73 13.96 10.87
N ASN A 321 -22.12 12.86 11.31
CA ASN A 321 -22.16 12.42 12.70
C ASN A 321 -21.37 13.33 13.66
N GLU A 322 -20.46 14.17 13.15
CA GLU A 322 -19.72 15.15 13.97
C GLU A 322 -20.57 16.40 14.28
N VAL A 323 -21.50 16.76 13.42
CA VAL A 323 -22.39 17.93 13.62
C VAL A 323 -23.44 17.68 14.72
N SER A 324 -23.70 16.41 15.05
CA SER A 324 -24.70 16.01 16.05
C SER A 324 -24.13 15.84 17.48
N LEU A 325 -22.85 16.04 17.72
CA LEU A 325 -22.29 16.07 19.07
C LEU A 325 -22.51 17.47 19.66
N PRO A 326 -23.26 17.63 20.77
CA PRO A 326 -23.45 18.93 21.39
C PRO A 326 -22.11 19.53 21.79
N ARG A 327 -21.83 20.75 21.35
CA ARG A 327 -20.72 21.55 21.87
C ARG A 327 -20.88 21.56 23.40
N ARG A 328 -19.99 20.93 24.14
CA ARG A 328 -19.88 21.16 25.58
C ARG A 328 -19.68 22.65 25.75
N GLN A 329 -20.73 23.33 26.22
CA GLN A 329 -20.65 24.68 26.71
C GLN A 329 -19.60 24.67 27.81
N LEU A 330 -18.46 25.32 27.57
CA LEU A 330 -17.62 25.81 28.64
C LEU A 330 -18.44 26.81 29.42
N ALA A 331 -19.12 26.34 30.45
CA ALA A 331 -19.73 27.17 31.43
C ALA A 331 -18.60 27.92 32.17
N GLY A 332 -18.43 29.18 31.79
CA GLY A 332 -17.69 30.14 32.55
C GLY A 332 -18.34 30.27 33.91
N GLY A 333 -17.61 29.86 34.96
CA GLY A 333 -17.90 30.31 36.30
C GLY A 333 -17.37 31.74 36.48
N SER A 334 -18.25 32.69 36.54
CA SER A 334 -17.93 33.97 37.13
C SER A 334 -18.40 33.96 38.60
N SER A 335 -17.44 34.19 39.44
CA SER A 335 -17.46 34.93 40.71
C SER A 335 -18.81 35.30 41.32
N ASP A 336 -19.00 34.92 42.56
CA ASP A 336 -19.08 35.91 43.67
C ASP A 336 -18.55 35.30 44.97
#